data_f738b8bb5436620fc352cbc97f9acf2e
#
_entry.id   f738b8bb5436620fc352cbc97f9acf2e
#
_cell.length_a   1.000
_cell.length_b   1.000
_cell.length_c   1.000
_cell.angle_alpha   90.00
_cell.angle_beta   90.00
_cell.angle_gamma   90.00
#
_symmetry.space_group_name_H-M   'P 1'
#
loop_
_entity.id
_entity.type
_entity.pdbx_description
1 polymer ?
#
loop_
_entity_poly.entity_id
_entity_poly.type
_entity_poly.pdbx_seq_one_letter_code
_entity_poly.pdbx_strand_id
1 'polypeptide(L)'
;MTPTAFMNAGGVAFMNSFTFATDTPAFCFCTRYSANDMALVVSHETGHTVGLDHDGRYGREYYGGHGSWGPLMGAPYGLTMSQWSNGDYSSSTNRQDDFSVINSFIPYVPDDMTNTYAAAQLPSGLSFAGRISNASDKDWFKVYSTGTSFSI
;
A
#
# COMPACT_ATOMS: atom_id res chain seq x y z
N MET A 1 -14.41 -28.64 3.20
CA MET A 1 -13.20 -29.04 3.94
C MET A 1 -12.26 -27.84 3.92
N THR A 2 -12.00 -27.26 5.06
CA THR A 2 -11.00 -26.18 5.21
C THR A 2 -9.63 -26.82 5.07
N PRO A 3 -8.75 -26.34 4.17
CA PRO A 3 -7.39 -26.85 4.10
C PRO A 3 -6.64 -26.52 5.38
N THR A 4 -6.30 -27.51 6.17
CA THR A 4 -5.47 -27.36 7.38
C THR A 4 -3.97 -27.37 7.06
N ALA A 5 -3.58 -27.09 5.83
CA ALA A 5 -2.26 -27.42 5.32
C ALA A 5 -1.12 -26.44 5.71
N PHE A 6 -1.42 -25.25 6.22
CA PHE A 6 -0.37 -24.25 6.53
C PHE A 6 -0.56 -23.70 7.93
N MET A 7 -0.13 -24.45 8.93
CA MET A 7 -0.41 -24.19 10.35
C MET A 7 0.17 -22.89 10.91
N ASN A 8 1.03 -22.15 10.22
CA ASN A 8 1.65 -20.93 10.68
C ASN A 8 1.69 -19.78 9.65
N ALA A 9 1.03 -19.94 8.51
CA ALA A 9 0.95 -18.89 7.49
C ALA A 9 -0.38 -18.13 7.60
N GLY A 10 -0.35 -16.82 7.38
CA GLY A 10 -1.54 -15.98 7.24
C GLY A 10 -2.24 -16.19 5.92
N GLY A 11 -1.45 -16.43 4.88
CA GLY A 11 -1.89 -16.74 3.54
C GLY A 11 -0.80 -17.44 2.74
N VAL A 12 -1.05 -17.64 1.47
CA VAL A 12 -0.07 -18.13 0.49
C VAL A 12 -0.48 -17.69 -0.92
N ALA A 13 0.49 -17.23 -1.69
CA ALA A 13 0.33 -16.91 -3.10
C ALA A 13 1.51 -17.45 -3.92
N PHE A 14 1.28 -17.67 -5.21
CA PHE A 14 2.37 -17.96 -6.13
C PHE A 14 2.96 -16.65 -6.66
N MET A 15 4.28 -16.53 -6.56
CA MET A 15 5.02 -15.38 -7.08
C MET A 15 4.73 -15.15 -8.57
N ASN A 16 4.47 -13.90 -8.96
CA ASN A 16 4.21 -13.49 -10.35
C ASN A 16 2.95 -14.12 -10.98
N SER A 17 2.05 -14.71 -10.19
CA SER A 17 0.88 -15.41 -10.71
C SER A 17 -0.15 -14.50 -11.38
N PHE A 18 -0.05 -13.18 -11.20
CA PHE A 18 -0.93 -12.19 -11.82
C PHE A 18 -0.97 -12.29 -13.37
N THR A 19 0.12 -12.75 -13.98
CA THR A 19 0.23 -12.90 -15.45
C THR A 19 0.10 -14.35 -15.93
N PHE A 20 -0.24 -15.27 -15.06
CA PHE A 20 -0.39 -16.66 -15.46
C PHE A 20 -1.61 -16.86 -16.36
N ALA A 21 -1.48 -17.72 -17.37
CA ALA A 21 -2.58 -18.02 -18.29
C ALA A 21 -3.73 -18.82 -17.62
N THR A 22 -3.45 -19.44 -16.48
CA THR A 22 -4.42 -20.21 -15.69
C THR A 22 -4.77 -19.43 -14.43
N ASP A 23 -6.04 -19.49 -14.02
CA ASP A 23 -6.48 -18.91 -12.75
C ASP A 23 -5.71 -19.54 -11.58
N THR A 24 -4.93 -18.70 -10.89
CA THR A 24 -4.04 -19.12 -9.80
C THR A 24 -4.31 -18.24 -8.59
N PRO A 25 -5.26 -18.63 -7.72
CA PRO A 25 -5.68 -17.79 -6.60
C PRO A 25 -4.61 -17.70 -5.52
N ALA A 26 -4.56 -16.56 -4.84
CA ALA A 26 -3.96 -16.44 -3.53
C ALA A 26 -4.95 -16.93 -2.46
N PHE A 27 -4.43 -17.53 -1.40
CA PHE A 27 -5.23 -18.03 -0.28
C PHE A 27 -4.92 -17.24 1.00
N CYS A 28 -5.96 -16.82 1.72
CA CYS A 28 -5.85 -16.16 3.01
C CYS A 28 -6.62 -16.94 4.07
N PHE A 29 -6.01 -17.17 5.24
CA PHE A 29 -6.52 -18.05 6.29
C PHE A 29 -7.08 -17.23 7.45
N CYS A 30 -8.37 -16.89 7.38
CA CYS A 30 -9.01 -15.88 8.22
C CYS A 30 -9.36 -16.29 9.66
N THR A 31 -9.20 -17.54 10.06
CA THR A 31 -9.77 -18.04 11.31
C THR A 31 -9.13 -17.49 12.60
N ARG A 32 -8.01 -16.79 12.52
CA ARG A 32 -7.24 -16.32 13.67
C ARG A 32 -6.90 -14.84 13.66
N TYR A 33 -7.35 -14.08 12.66
CA TYR A 33 -6.97 -12.69 12.45
C TYR A 33 -8.12 -11.74 12.71
N SER A 34 -7.81 -10.54 13.20
CA SER A 34 -8.74 -9.42 13.19
C SER A 34 -9.04 -9.00 11.75
N ALA A 35 -10.09 -8.19 11.54
CA ALA A 35 -10.40 -7.66 10.21
C ALA A 35 -9.22 -6.86 9.62
N ASN A 36 -8.52 -6.07 10.45
CA ASN A 36 -7.34 -5.31 10.03
C ASN A 36 -6.19 -6.23 9.65
N ASP A 37 -5.87 -7.23 10.47
CA ASP A 37 -4.79 -8.17 10.16
C ASP A 37 -5.12 -8.99 8.91
N MET A 38 -6.40 -9.34 8.69
CA MET A 38 -6.82 -10.01 7.47
C MET A 38 -6.63 -9.11 6.24
N ALA A 39 -6.90 -7.82 6.33
CA ALA A 39 -6.64 -6.88 5.24
C ALA A 39 -5.14 -6.81 4.92
N LEU A 40 -4.27 -6.85 5.94
CA LEU A 40 -2.81 -6.94 5.74
C LEU A 40 -2.43 -8.23 5.01
N VAL A 41 -2.95 -9.38 5.43
CA VAL A 41 -2.68 -10.66 4.77
C VAL A 41 -3.13 -10.64 3.31
N VAL A 42 -4.34 -10.17 3.02
CA VAL A 42 -4.85 -10.07 1.64
C VAL A 42 -3.96 -9.20 0.78
N SER A 43 -3.55 -8.02 1.29
CA SER A 43 -2.65 -7.12 0.57
C SER A 43 -1.29 -7.76 0.33
N HIS A 44 -0.71 -8.42 1.34
CA HIS A 44 0.57 -9.12 1.27
C HIS A 44 0.56 -10.22 0.20
N GLU A 45 -0.43 -11.11 0.24
CA GLU A 45 -0.54 -12.20 -0.74
C GLU A 45 -0.81 -11.66 -2.17
N THR A 46 -1.58 -10.58 -2.29
CA THR A 46 -1.75 -9.89 -3.57
C THR A 46 -0.42 -9.33 -4.08
N GLY A 47 0.41 -8.77 -3.19
CA GLY A 47 1.75 -8.31 -3.52
C GLY A 47 2.61 -9.42 -4.16
N HIS A 48 2.60 -10.61 -3.59
CA HIS A 48 3.31 -11.75 -4.18
C HIS A 48 2.83 -12.09 -5.60
N THR A 49 1.54 -11.95 -5.88
CA THR A 49 1.03 -12.25 -7.23
C THR A 49 1.64 -11.35 -8.31
N VAL A 50 2.01 -10.12 -7.96
CA VAL A 50 2.70 -9.17 -8.86
C VAL A 50 4.23 -9.19 -8.69
N GLY A 51 4.78 -10.09 -7.89
CA GLY A 51 6.22 -10.31 -7.78
C GLY A 51 6.94 -9.54 -6.68
N LEU A 52 6.21 -9.11 -5.64
CA LEU A 52 6.83 -8.51 -4.47
C LEU A 52 7.42 -9.59 -3.55
N ASP A 53 8.67 -9.41 -3.18
CA ASP A 53 9.38 -10.22 -2.19
C ASP A 53 9.12 -9.71 -0.76
N HIS A 54 9.42 -10.54 0.23
CA HIS A 54 9.27 -10.16 1.64
C HIS A 54 10.17 -8.99 2.04
N ASP A 55 9.63 -8.09 2.83
CA ASP A 55 10.35 -7.02 3.51
C ASP A 55 10.91 -7.51 4.84
N GLY A 56 12.20 -7.80 4.84
CA GLY A 56 12.92 -8.30 6.02
C GLY A 56 13.85 -7.26 6.63
N ARG A 57 14.44 -7.63 7.80
CA ARG A 57 15.40 -6.78 8.51
C ARG A 57 16.43 -7.62 9.25
N TYR A 58 17.69 -7.21 9.25
CA TYR A 58 18.80 -7.90 9.93
C TYR A 58 18.92 -9.40 9.55
N GLY A 59 18.74 -9.72 8.26
CA GLY A 59 18.78 -11.09 7.76
C GLY A 59 17.55 -11.95 8.10
N ARG A 60 16.54 -11.39 8.76
CA ARG A 60 15.25 -12.04 8.95
C ARG A 60 14.36 -11.80 7.76
N GLU A 61 13.56 -12.78 7.40
CA GLU A 61 12.65 -12.75 6.25
C GLU A 61 11.56 -11.69 6.40
N TYR A 62 11.03 -11.50 7.60
CA TYR A 62 9.93 -10.56 7.86
C TYR A 62 10.36 -9.46 8.83
N TYR A 63 10.01 -8.23 8.51
CA TYR A 63 10.13 -7.08 9.39
C TYR A 63 8.76 -6.70 9.97
N GLY A 64 8.67 -6.66 11.30
CA GLY A 64 7.44 -6.29 12.01
C GLY A 64 7.18 -4.78 12.09
N GLY A 65 8.13 -3.95 11.62
CA GLY A 65 7.99 -2.50 11.67
C GLY A 65 8.67 -1.84 12.89
N HIS A 66 8.43 -0.53 13.05
CA HIS A 66 8.93 0.28 14.17
C HIS A 66 7.97 1.44 14.46
N GLY A 67 7.89 1.84 15.72
CA GLY A 67 6.92 2.87 16.14
C GLY A 67 5.50 2.44 15.79
N SER A 68 4.84 3.22 14.97
CA SER A 68 3.47 2.94 14.47
C SER A 68 3.43 2.40 13.04
N TRP A 69 4.58 2.26 12.38
CA TRP A 69 4.69 1.91 10.96
C TRP A 69 5.37 0.56 10.72
N GLY A 70 4.92 -0.15 9.68
CA GLY A 70 5.59 -1.32 9.15
C GLY A 70 5.25 -1.60 7.69
N PRO A 71 6.14 -2.31 6.95
CA PRO A 71 5.93 -2.59 5.52
C PRO A 71 4.91 -3.70 5.32
N LEU A 72 4.07 -3.58 4.28
CA LEU A 72 3.05 -4.58 3.94
C LEU A 72 3.66 -5.94 3.59
N MET A 73 4.79 -5.96 2.89
CA MET A 73 5.50 -7.21 2.57
C MET A 73 6.33 -7.75 3.74
N GLY A 74 6.24 -7.13 4.92
CA GLY A 74 6.74 -7.64 6.20
C GLY A 74 5.66 -8.34 7.01
N ALA A 75 5.66 -8.08 8.34
CA ALA A 75 4.66 -8.61 9.27
C ALA A 75 4.18 -7.52 10.26
N PRO A 76 3.54 -6.44 9.78
CA PRO A 76 3.22 -5.24 10.58
C PRO A 76 1.96 -5.40 11.44
N TYR A 77 1.70 -6.60 11.97
CA TYR A 77 0.51 -6.89 12.77
C TYR A 77 0.43 -6.02 14.02
N GLY A 78 -0.77 -5.51 14.31
CA GLY A 78 -1.03 -4.66 15.47
C GLY A 78 -0.49 -3.24 15.38
N LEU A 79 0.11 -2.84 14.25
CA LEU A 79 0.51 -1.45 14.01
C LEU A 79 -0.64 -0.63 13.45
N THR A 80 -0.59 0.69 13.64
CA THR A 80 -1.63 1.61 13.17
C THR A 80 -1.44 2.02 11.71
N MET A 81 -0.25 1.83 11.16
CA MET A 81 0.09 2.19 9.78
C MET A 81 0.89 1.07 9.12
N SER A 82 0.44 0.64 7.97
CA SER A 82 1.17 -0.27 7.09
C SER A 82 1.12 0.25 5.66
N GLN A 83 2.23 0.13 4.95
CA GLN A 83 2.38 0.70 3.61
C GLN A 83 3.23 -0.22 2.73
N TRP A 84 3.05 -0.10 1.42
CA TRP A 84 4.03 -0.55 0.44
C TRP A 84 5.35 0.16 0.69
N SER A 85 6.45 -0.53 0.51
CA SER A 85 7.78 -0.10 0.92
C SER A 85 8.73 -0.04 -0.28
N ASN A 86 9.80 0.72 -0.15
CA ASN A 86 10.97 0.66 -1.03
C ASN A 86 12.22 0.17 -0.27
N GLY A 87 12.01 -0.39 0.91
CA GLY A 87 13.08 -0.85 1.79
C GLY A 87 13.90 0.27 2.44
N ASP A 88 13.40 1.51 2.46
CA ASP A 88 14.13 2.66 3.05
C ASP A 88 14.00 2.70 4.58
N TYR A 89 14.48 1.64 5.22
CA TYR A 89 14.65 1.52 6.66
C TYR A 89 15.95 0.81 6.99
N SER A 90 16.46 1.05 8.20
CA SER A 90 17.76 0.54 8.62
C SER A 90 17.83 -0.99 8.55
N SER A 91 18.91 -1.51 7.92
CA SER A 91 19.18 -2.95 7.78
C SER A 91 18.10 -3.74 7.04
N SER A 92 17.39 -3.10 6.12
CA SER A 92 16.49 -3.76 5.20
C SER A 92 17.20 -4.85 4.41
N THR A 93 16.55 -5.99 4.22
CA THR A 93 17.02 -7.10 3.38
C THR A 93 16.45 -7.05 1.97
N ASN A 94 15.39 -6.27 1.75
CA ASN A 94 14.75 -6.04 0.46
C ASN A 94 14.76 -4.54 0.13
N ARG A 95 15.16 -4.17 -1.09
CA ARG A 95 15.19 -2.80 -1.62
C ARG A 95 14.29 -2.66 -2.85
N GLN A 96 13.39 -3.59 -3.05
CA GLN A 96 12.39 -3.51 -4.10
C GLN A 96 11.48 -2.30 -3.82
N ASP A 97 11.21 -1.51 -4.83
CA ASP A 97 10.21 -0.45 -4.75
C ASP A 97 8.86 -1.06 -5.14
N ASP A 98 8.05 -1.36 -4.13
CA ASP A 98 6.76 -2.03 -4.28
C ASP A 98 5.84 -1.29 -5.25
N PHE A 99 5.78 0.05 -5.15
CA PHE A 99 4.97 0.87 -6.05
C PHE A 99 5.42 0.77 -7.50
N SER A 100 6.72 0.75 -7.75
CA SER A 100 7.27 0.60 -9.11
C SER A 100 6.92 -0.76 -9.68
N VAL A 101 7.00 -1.82 -8.89
CA VAL A 101 6.62 -3.18 -9.31
C VAL A 101 5.11 -3.24 -9.60
N ILE A 102 4.27 -2.83 -8.65
CA ILE A 102 2.81 -2.83 -8.83
C ILE A 102 2.41 -2.02 -10.08
N ASN A 103 3.01 -0.84 -10.27
CA ASN A 103 2.70 0.03 -11.40
C ASN A 103 3.09 -0.58 -12.77
N SER A 104 3.98 -1.55 -12.81
CA SER A 104 4.29 -2.27 -14.04
C SER A 104 3.14 -3.16 -14.53
N PHE A 105 2.23 -3.54 -13.65
CA PHE A 105 1.04 -4.35 -13.94
C PHE A 105 -0.27 -3.54 -13.89
N ILE A 106 -0.37 -2.64 -12.91
CA ILE A 106 -1.56 -1.86 -12.60
C ILE A 106 -1.14 -0.38 -12.59
N PRO A 107 -1.37 0.35 -13.70
CA PRO A 107 -0.91 1.74 -13.79
C PRO A 107 -1.58 2.62 -12.74
N TYR A 108 -0.88 3.66 -12.32
CA TYR A 108 -1.43 4.68 -11.42
C TYR A 108 -2.72 5.27 -12.00
N VAL A 109 -3.65 5.58 -11.12
CA VAL A 109 -4.82 6.35 -11.49
C VAL A 109 -4.34 7.72 -12.01
N PRO A 110 -4.85 8.22 -13.14
CA PRO A 110 -4.49 9.53 -13.64
C PRO A 110 -4.67 10.61 -12.56
N ASP A 111 -3.75 11.57 -12.56
CA ASP A 111 -3.83 12.78 -11.75
C ASP A 111 -5.15 13.51 -12.06
N ASP A 112 -5.90 13.88 -11.02
CA ASP A 112 -7.22 14.51 -11.15
C ASP A 112 -7.19 16.04 -10.93
N MET A 113 -6.05 16.55 -10.43
CA MET A 113 -5.88 17.99 -10.15
C MET A 113 -4.59 18.52 -10.77
N THR A 114 -4.36 19.79 -10.64
CA THR A 114 -3.15 20.41 -11.19
C THR A 114 -2.00 20.41 -10.21
N ASN A 115 -0.84 20.02 -10.67
CA ASN A 115 0.42 20.00 -9.91
C ASN A 115 1.08 21.40 -9.74
N THR A 116 0.44 22.47 -10.19
CA THR A 116 1.02 23.81 -10.14
C THR A 116 0.08 24.84 -9.53
N TYR A 117 0.63 25.70 -8.69
CA TYR A 117 -0.08 26.82 -8.08
C TYR A 117 -0.78 27.72 -9.14
N ALA A 118 -0.12 27.97 -10.26
CA ALA A 118 -0.65 28.85 -11.31
C ALA A 118 -1.95 28.34 -11.96
N ALA A 119 -2.11 27.01 -12.00
CA ALA A 119 -3.28 26.35 -12.58
C ALA A 119 -4.29 25.87 -11.51
N ALA A 120 -4.09 26.23 -10.25
CA ALA A 120 -4.97 25.85 -9.14
C ALA A 120 -6.45 26.20 -9.43
N GLN A 121 -7.33 25.22 -9.23
CA GLN A 121 -8.76 25.36 -9.50
C GLN A 121 -9.52 25.92 -8.29
N LEU A 122 -10.60 26.64 -8.57
CA LEU A 122 -11.58 27.04 -7.55
C LEU A 122 -12.51 25.84 -7.29
N PRO A 123 -12.70 25.45 -6.03
CA PRO A 123 -13.72 24.45 -5.71
C PRO A 123 -15.13 24.95 -6.03
N SER A 124 -16.01 24.06 -6.41
CA SER A 124 -17.42 24.33 -6.65
C SER A 124 -18.18 24.33 -5.33
N GLY A 125 -18.01 25.37 -4.48
CA GLY A 125 -18.64 25.47 -3.16
C GLY A 125 -17.64 25.49 -2.03
N LEU A 126 -18.06 25.07 -0.84
CA LEU A 126 -17.24 25.05 0.40
C LEU A 126 -16.50 23.71 0.59
N SER A 127 -16.64 22.77 -0.34
CA SER A 127 -16.05 21.44 -0.27
C SER A 127 -15.21 21.18 -1.52
N PHE A 128 -14.05 20.60 -1.34
CA PHE A 128 -13.18 20.13 -2.42
C PHE A 128 -12.56 18.80 -2.04
N ALA A 129 -12.23 18.02 -3.04
CA ALA A 129 -11.52 16.75 -2.90
C ALA A 129 -10.50 16.63 -4.04
N GLY A 130 -9.40 15.98 -3.74
CA GLY A 130 -8.37 15.59 -4.68
C GLY A 130 -7.82 14.24 -4.28
N ARG A 131 -7.04 13.64 -5.14
CA ARG A 131 -6.40 12.35 -4.91
C ARG A 131 -4.93 12.44 -5.24
N ILE A 132 -4.10 12.19 -4.26
CA ILE A 132 -2.66 12.04 -4.49
C ILE A 132 -2.40 10.72 -5.22
N SER A 133 -2.10 10.80 -6.50
CA SER A 133 -1.94 9.66 -7.41
C SER A 133 -0.58 8.99 -7.29
N ASN A 134 0.46 9.76 -6.95
CA ASN A 134 1.84 9.28 -6.79
C ASN A 134 2.67 10.23 -5.91
N ALA A 135 3.91 9.86 -5.59
CA ALA A 135 4.77 10.62 -4.67
C ALA A 135 5.16 12.04 -5.14
N SER A 136 5.02 12.35 -6.43
CA SER A 136 5.30 13.69 -6.99
C SER A 136 4.04 14.54 -7.19
N ASP A 137 2.88 13.95 -6.98
CA ASP A 137 1.59 14.59 -7.15
C ASP A 137 1.32 15.64 -6.07
N LYS A 138 0.69 16.75 -6.48
CA LYS A 138 0.35 17.89 -5.62
C LYS A 138 -0.97 18.47 -6.07
N ASP A 139 -1.99 18.33 -5.26
CA ASP A 139 -3.29 18.94 -5.51
C ASP A 139 -3.31 20.40 -5.03
N TRP A 140 -3.48 21.32 -5.96
CA TRP A 140 -3.56 22.75 -5.67
C TRP A 140 -4.98 23.27 -5.83
N PHE A 141 -5.52 23.80 -4.74
CA PHE A 141 -6.83 24.45 -4.70
C PHE A 141 -6.68 25.94 -4.46
N LYS A 142 -7.51 26.73 -5.11
CA LYS A 142 -7.61 28.18 -4.90
C LYS A 142 -8.83 28.46 -4.03
N VAL A 143 -8.61 29.12 -2.91
CA VAL A 143 -9.69 29.51 -2.01
C VAL A 143 -9.71 31.05 -1.86
N TYR A 144 -10.90 31.64 -1.76
CA TYR A 144 -11.08 33.03 -1.43
C TYR A 144 -11.59 33.14 0.02
N SER A 145 -10.89 33.95 0.82
CA SER A 145 -11.34 34.29 2.15
C SER A 145 -11.81 35.75 2.14
N THR A 146 -13.00 35.99 2.66
CA THR A 146 -13.53 37.36 2.89
C THR A 146 -13.24 37.85 4.32
N GLY A 147 -12.67 36.98 5.16
CA GLY A 147 -12.29 37.26 6.54
C GLY A 147 -10.79 37.39 6.75
N THR A 148 -10.39 37.70 7.98
CA THR A 148 -8.99 37.83 8.41
C THR A 148 -8.37 36.48 8.78
N SER A 149 -9.16 35.39 8.85
CA SER A 149 -8.70 34.04 9.17
C SER A 149 -9.58 33.01 8.51
N PHE A 150 -9.01 31.84 8.17
CA PHE A 150 -9.70 30.64 7.80
C PHE A 150 -8.97 29.42 8.39
N SER A 151 -9.67 28.31 8.55
CA SER A 151 -9.12 27.04 9.02
C SER A 151 -9.27 25.98 7.93
N ILE A 152 -8.27 25.13 7.79
CA ILE A 152 -8.26 23.94 6.95
C ILE A 152 -8.19 22.72 7.87
#